data_e53db2d9076d7fae02830b0f9b6d9b18
#
_entry.id   e53db2d9076d7fae02830b0f9b6d9b18
#
_cell.length_a   1.000
_cell.length_b   1.000
_cell.length_c   1.000
_cell.angle_alpha   90.00
_cell.angle_beta   90.00
_cell.angle_gamma   90.00
#
_symmetry.space_group_name_H-M   'P 1'
#
loop_
_entity.id
_entity.type
_entity.pdbx_description
1 polymer ?
#
loop_
_entity_poly.entity_id
_entity_poly.type
_entity_poly.pdbx_seq_one_letter_code
_entity_poly.pdbx_strand_id
1 'polypeptide(L)'
;MSLSRRSVLTAGAVATGAVALGTATGAATAAATAPRFSLHYAPHEGSFASRGGRIEQIAFAADQGFTAWEDNEAGTRPVAEQVAMAKALQQRNMTMGVFVASMPKWSQFRPLLGGNDDAEREGFLADIRASVAVAKRLDARCMTVVTGFMDRKLPVEIQTGRIIDVMRRAAEIVEPHKLVMVMEPLNTRTNHPGVYMQSIAQGYAVAKGVNSPAVKVLADLYHEQIQSGNLIPTLEMCWDEIGYIQFGDNPGRNEPGTGEIHYQNIVRRLRARNYAGVIGMEHGNQVDGRAGEDRLIAAYRAIDRA
;
A
#
# COMPACT_ATOMS: atom_id res chain seq x y z
N MET A 1 -79.25 -17.45 24.05
CA MET A 1 -80.25 -17.17 23.00
C MET A 1 -79.54 -17.32 21.68
N SER A 2 -79.72 -18.43 21.07
CA SER A 2 -80.64 -18.89 20.03
C SER A 2 -80.10 -18.47 18.64
N LEU A 3 -79.53 -19.48 17.93
CA LEU A 3 -79.92 -20.10 16.67
C LEU A 3 -79.94 -19.16 15.47
N SER A 4 -79.36 -19.50 14.33
CA SER A 4 -79.87 -20.46 13.35
C SER A 4 -78.96 -20.69 12.18
N ARG A 5 -78.92 -21.96 11.76
CA ARG A 5 -78.31 -22.52 10.54
C ARG A 5 -79.07 -22.03 9.26
N ARG A 6 -78.33 -21.99 8.15
CA ARG A 6 -78.85 -22.60 6.87
C ARG A 6 -77.68 -22.82 5.88
N SER A 7 -77.60 -24.06 5.50
CA SER A 7 -76.79 -24.60 4.40
C SER A 7 -77.44 -24.31 3.07
N VAL A 8 -76.61 -24.08 2.00
CA VAL A 8 -76.97 -24.43 0.63
C VAL A 8 -75.71 -24.99 -0.07
N LEU A 9 -75.88 -26.21 -0.50
CA LEU A 9 -74.97 -26.90 -1.43
C LEU A 9 -75.19 -26.40 -2.85
N THR A 10 -74.15 -26.18 -3.60
CA THR A 10 -74.22 -26.37 -5.08
C THR A 10 -72.82 -26.77 -5.62
N ALA A 11 -72.92 -27.67 -6.57
CA ALA A 11 -71.94 -28.55 -7.17
C ALA A 11 -70.77 -27.89 -7.92
N GLY A 12 -69.68 -28.51 -7.91
CA GLY A 12 -68.70 -29.07 -8.79
C GLY A 12 -68.34 -28.30 -10.11
N ALA A 13 -67.04 -27.99 -10.18
CA ALA A 13 -66.31 -28.07 -11.45
C ALA A 13 -64.84 -28.35 -11.14
N VAL A 14 -64.34 -29.50 -11.55
CA VAL A 14 -62.93 -29.89 -11.51
C VAL A 14 -62.25 -29.17 -12.66
N ALA A 15 -61.36 -28.21 -12.36
CA ALA A 15 -60.40 -27.64 -13.30
C ALA A 15 -59.02 -28.17 -13.02
N THR A 16 -58.50 -29.04 -13.87
CA THR A 16 -57.14 -29.49 -13.91
C THR A 16 -56.23 -28.34 -14.33
N GLY A 17 -55.61 -27.67 -13.34
CA GLY A 17 -54.60 -26.67 -13.59
C GLY A 17 -53.20 -27.31 -13.67
N ALA A 18 -52.57 -27.24 -14.84
CA ALA A 18 -51.17 -27.63 -15.04
C ALA A 18 -50.26 -26.68 -14.23
N VAL A 19 -49.48 -27.25 -13.31
CA VAL A 19 -48.44 -26.53 -12.60
C VAL A 19 -47.26 -26.37 -13.55
N ALA A 20 -47.08 -25.18 -14.08
CA ALA A 20 -45.86 -24.79 -14.77
C ALA A 20 -44.78 -24.53 -13.72
N LEU A 21 -43.81 -25.43 -13.64
CA LEU A 21 -42.56 -25.16 -12.93
C LEU A 21 -41.80 -24.07 -13.69
N GLY A 22 -41.96 -22.84 -13.28
CA GLY A 22 -41.13 -21.73 -13.70
C GLY A 22 -39.76 -21.89 -13.03
N THR A 23 -38.75 -22.31 -13.80
CA THR A 23 -37.33 -22.21 -13.40
C THR A 23 -37.00 -20.73 -13.33
N ALA A 24 -37.01 -20.16 -12.12
CA ALA A 24 -36.43 -18.85 -11.87
C ALA A 24 -34.92 -18.97 -12.02
N THR A 25 -34.42 -18.70 -13.21
CA THR A 25 -32.99 -18.37 -13.41
C THR A 25 -32.76 -17.04 -12.74
N GLY A 26 -32.33 -17.09 -11.48
CA GLY A 26 -31.81 -15.92 -10.77
C GLY A 26 -30.57 -15.42 -11.53
N ALA A 27 -30.74 -14.45 -12.39
CA ALA A 27 -29.63 -13.66 -12.89
C ALA A 27 -28.98 -13.00 -11.66
N ALA A 28 -27.79 -13.50 -11.28
CA ALA A 28 -26.95 -12.79 -10.33
C ALA A 28 -26.66 -11.42 -10.93
N THR A 29 -27.32 -10.39 -10.42
CA THR A 29 -26.99 -9.01 -10.74
C THR A 29 -25.55 -8.82 -10.33
N ALA A 30 -24.65 -8.67 -11.30
CA ALA A 30 -23.28 -8.27 -11.04
C ALA A 30 -23.36 -6.98 -10.20
N ALA A 31 -22.81 -7.03 -8.99
CA ALA A 31 -22.74 -5.86 -8.14
C ALA A 31 -22.07 -4.73 -8.93
N ALA A 32 -22.73 -3.59 -9.03
CA ALA A 32 -22.18 -2.44 -9.73
C ALA A 32 -20.88 -2.05 -9.03
N THR A 33 -19.78 -2.03 -9.78
CA THR A 33 -18.49 -1.58 -9.25
C THR A 33 -18.58 -0.12 -8.86
N ALA A 34 -18.06 0.23 -7.69
CA ALA A 34 -18.03 1.61 -7.23
C ALA A 34 -17.18 2.49 -8.17
N PRO A 35 -17.45 3.80 -8.28
CA PRO A 35 -16.60 4.70 -9.06
C PRO A 35 -15.14 4.61 -8.65
N ARG A 36 -14.24 4.65 -9.62
CA ARG A 36 -12.79 4.66 -9.34
C ARG A 36 -12.37 5.90 -8.56
N PHE A 37 -11.38 5.76 -7.72
CA PHE A 37 -10.70 6.90 -7.10
C PHE A 37 -9.92 7.69 -8.16
N SER A 38 -9.70 8.98 -7.91
CA SER A 38 -8.95 9.84 -8.82
C SER A 38 -7.44 9.69 -8.70
N LEU A 39 -6.96 9.23 -7.53
CA LEU A 39 -5.57 8.85 -7.29
C LEU A 39 -5.47 7.34 -7.09
N HIS A 40 -4.27 6.80 -7.27
CA HIS A 40 -4.02 5.35 -7.20
C HIS A 40 -3.73 4.91 -5.76
N TYR A 41 -4.74 4.88 -4.91
CA TYR A 41 -4.60 4.34 -3.55
C TYR A 41 -4.44 2.83 -3.57
N ALA A 42 -3.48 2.33 -2.79
CA ALA A 42 -3.12 0.92 -2.68
C ALA A 42 -3.37 0.39 -1.26
N PRO A 43 -4.54 -0.21 -0.99
CA PRO A 43 -4.71 -0.99 0.23
C PRO A 43 -3.77 -2.20 0.24
N HIS A 44 -3.56 -2.77 1.43
CA HIS A 44 -2.73 -3.95 1.65
C HIS A 44 -3.51 -5.10 2.29
N GLU A 45 -2.88 -6.28 2.42
CA GLU A 45 -3.47 -7.39 3.16
C GLU A 45 -3.77 -6.97 4.61
N GLY A 46 -5.01 -7.17 5.03
CA GLY A 46 -5.51 -6.71 6.33
C GLY A 46 -6.45 -5.51 6.24
N SER A 47 -6.32 -4.66 5.22
CA SER A 47 -7.24 -3.52 5.03
C SER A 47 -8.70 -3.96 4.93
N PHE A 48 -8.95 -5.17 4.40
CA PHE A 48 -10.26 -5.78 4.21
C PHE A 48 -10.31 -7.23 4.72
N ALA A 49 -9.77 -7.48 5.92
CA ALA A 49 -9.60 -8.83 6.47
C ALA A 49 -10.92 -9.61 6.61
N SER A 50 -12.07 -8.93 6.80
CA SER A 50 -13.38 -9.59 6.90
C SER A 50 -13.91 -10.11 5.55
N ARG A 51 -13.24 -9.82 4.45
CA ARG A 51 -13.64 -10.21 3.08
C ARG A 51 -13.00 -11.52 2.61
N GLY A 52 -12.15 -12.14 3.42
CA GLY A 52 -11.48 -13.39 3.10
C GLY A 52 -9.96 -13.27 3.01
N GLY A 53 -9.33 -14.16 2.26
CA GLY A 53 -7.89 -14.15 2.02
C GLY A 53 -7.45 -13.01 1.08
N ARG A 54 -6.14 -12.93 0.84
CA ARG A 54 -5.55 -11.84 0.03
C ARG A 54 -6.22 -11.65 -1.32
N ILE A 55 -6.51 -12.72 -2.03
CA ILE A 55 -7.10 -12.65 -3.38
C ILE A 55 -8.53 -12.10 -3.34
N GLU A 56 -9.32 -12.51 -2.34
CA GLU A 56 -10.66 -11.98 -2.10
C GLU A 56 -10.61 -10.51 -1.69
N GLN A 57 -9.62 -10.10 -0.89
CA GLN A 57 -9.42 -8.70 -0.49
C GLN A 57 -9.04 -7.83 -1.70
N ILE A 58 -8.17 -8.31 -2.60
CA ILE A 58 -7.82 -7.63 -3.87
C ILE A 58 -9.07 -7.45 -4.73
N ALA A 59 -9.87 -8.50 -4.88
CA ALA A 59 -11.10 -8.44 -5.64
C ALA A 59 -12.09 -7.42 -5.06
N PHE A 60 -12.27 -7.44 -3.74
CA PHE A 60 -13.12 -6.48 -3.04
C PHE A 60 -12.60 -5.04 -3.19
N ALA A 61 -11.29 -4.80 -3.03
CA ALA A 61 -10.69 -3.49 -3.21
C ALA A 61 -10.96 -2.93 -4.62
N ALA A 62 -10.79 -3.76 -5.66
CA ALA A 62 -11.12 -3.38 -7.04
C ALA A 62 -12.60 -3.01 -7.20
N ASP A 63 -13.52 -3.79 -6.62
CA ASP A 63 -14.96 -3.54 -6.65
C ASP A 63 -15.30 -2.23 -5.90
N GLN A 64 -14.50 -1.82 -4.92
CA GLN A 64 -14.61 -0.53 -4.24
C GLN A 64 -13.90 0.62 -4.99
N GLY A 65 -13.36 0.38 -6.17
CA GLY A 65 -12.76 1.41 -7.03
C GLY A 65 -11.28 1.72 -6.74
N PHE A 66 -10.61 0.96 -5.89
CA PHE A 66 -9.15 1.03 -5.74
C PHE A 66 -8.47 0.49 -7.00
N THR A 67 -7.36 1.10 -7.38
CA THR A 67 -6.66 0.80 -8.64
C THR A 67 -5.23 0.29 -8.45
N ALA A 68 -4.80 0.15 -7.20
CA ALA A 68 -3.51 -0.38 -6.84
C ALA A 68 -3.61 -1.26 -5.57
N TRP A 69 -2.56 -2.03 -5.30
CA TRP A 69 -2.41 -2.88 -4.13
C TRP A 69 -0.97 -2.84 -3.65
N GLU A 70 -0.75 -2.81 -2.34
CA GLU A 70 0.57 -2.84 -1.73
C GLU A 70 0.76 -4.14 -0.93
N ASP A 71 1.96 -4.72 -0.95
CA ASP A 71 2.30 -5.86 -0.11
C ASP A 71 3.80 -5.84 0.23
N ASN A 72 4.12 -5.26 1.37
CA ASN A 72 5.49 -5.13 1.86
C ASN A 72 6.20 -6.49 2.01
N GLU A 73 5.44 -7.57 2.27
CA GLU A 73 5.98 -8.91 2.44
C GLU A 73 6.05 -9.73 1.13
N ALA A 74 5.60 -9.18 0.01
CA ALA A 74 5.50 -9.94 -1.24
C ALA A 74 6.83 -10.62 -1.66
N GLY A 75 7.97 -9.99 -1.36
CA GLY A 75 9.30 -10.55 -1.63
C GLY A 75 9.61 -11.87 -0.90
N THR A 76 9.04 -12.07 0.28
CA THR A 76 9.27 -13.24 1.13
C THR A 76 8.22 -14.34 0.93
N ARG A 77 7.14 -14.06 0.22
CA ARG A 77 6.05 -15.02 -0.02
C ARG A 77 6.49 -16.12 -0.99
N PRO A 78 5.90 -17.33 -0.89
CA PRO A 78 6.11 -18.38 -1.86
C PRO A 78 5.81 -17.91 -3.31
N VAL A 79 6.60 -18.39 -4.27
CA VAL A 79 6.45 -18.00 -5.69
C VAL A 79 5.03 -18.20 -6.20
N ALA A 80 4.36 -19.30 -5.79
CA ALA A 80 2.98 -19.57 -6.18
C ALA A 80 2.00 -18.48 -5.70
N GLU A 81 2.21 -17.93 -4.50
CA GLU A 81 1.39 -16.83 -3.98
C GLU A 81 1.66 -15.52 -4.71
N GLN A 82 2.93 -15.22 -5.02
CA GLN A 82 3.28 -14.06 -5.84
C GLN A 82 2.61 -14.12 -7.21
N VAL A 83 2.62 -15.28 -7.86
CA VAL A 83 1.96 -15.51 -9.17
C VAL A 83 0.45 -15.34 -9.06
N ALA A 84 -0.17 -15.90 -8.01
CA ALA A 84 -1.60 -15.77 -7.78
C ALA A 84 -2.02 -14.30 -7.58
N MET A 85 -1.23 -13.55 -6.80
CA MET A 85 -1.45 -12.12 -6.56
C MET A 85 -1.30 -11.32 -7.87
N ALA A 86 -0.22 -11.52 -8.62
CA ALA A 86 -0.02 -10.86 -9.91
C ALA A 86 -1.18 -11.09 -10.88
N LYS A 87 -1.66 -12.33 -10.97
CA LYS A 87 -2.82 -12.68 -11.79
C LYS A 87 -4.10 -11.99 -11.33
N ALA A 88 -4.33 -11.93 -10.02
CA ALA A 88 -5.51 -11.25 -9.46
C ALA A 88 -5.49 -9.75 -9.76
N LEU A 89 -4.33 -9.09 -9.61
CA LEU A 89 -4.15 -7.68 -9.94
C LEU A 89 -4.38 -7.43 -11.43
N GLN A 90 -3.79 -8.23 -12.30
CA GLN A 90 -3.96 -8.12 -13.75
C GLN A 90 -5.43 -8.27 -14.17
N GLN A 91 -6.15 -9.26 -13.64
CA GLN A 91 -7.57 -9.47 -13.93
C GLN A 91 -8.47 -8.31 -13.53
N ARG A 92 -8.04 -7.50 -12.56
CA ARG A 92 -8.77 -6.35 -12.03
C ARG A 92 -8.24 -5.00 -12.54
N ASN A 93 -7.24 -5.00 -13.45
CA ASN A 93 -6.54 -3.79 -13.91
C ASN A 93 -6.03 -2.93 -12.75
N MET A 94 -5.44 -3.58 -11.75
CA MET A 94 -4.78 -2.95 -10.61
C MET A 94 -3.27 -2.98 -10.78
N THR A 95 -2.60 -1.93 -10.29
CA THR A 95 -1.14 -1.82 -10.28
C THR A 95 -0.58 -2.37 -8.97
N MET A 96 0.52 -3.11 -9.03
CA MET A 96 1.29 -3.43 -7.83
C MET A 96 2.01 -2.18 -7.33
N GLY A 97 1.88 -1.87 -6.05
CA GLY A 97 2.64 -0.85 -5.34
C GLY A 97 4.06 -1.32 -5.00
N VAL A 98 4.54 -0.97 -3.81
CA VAL A 98 5.85 -1.44 -3.34
C VAL A 98 5.77 -2.81 -2.68
N PHE A 99 6.91 -3.46 -2.62
CA PHE A 99 7.28 -4.53 -1.70
C PHE A 99 8.66 -4.22 -1.11
N VAL A 100 8.98 -4.76 0.05
CA VAL A 100 10.30 -4.55 0.66
C VAL A 100 11.33 -5.45 -0.02
N ALA A 101 12.32 -4.82 -0.66
CA ALA A 101 13.45 -5.51 -1.30
C ALA A 101 14.57 -5.82 -0.31
N SER A 102 14.86 -4.91 0.60
CA SER A 102 15.84 -5.12 1.67
C SER A 102 15.57 -4.20 2.85
N MET A 103 15.70 -4.75 4.05
CA MET A 103 15.61 -4.02 5.31
C MET A 103 16.53 -4.66 6.37
N PRO A 104 16.92 -3.91 7.42
CA PRO A 104 17.73 -4.46 8.49
C PRO A 104 16.95 -5.52 9.28
N LYS A 105 17.68 -6.43 9.91
CA LYS A 105 17.13 -7.30 10.96
C LYS A 105 16.89 -6.46 12.20
N TRP A 106 15.66 -6.03 12.42
CA TRP A 106 15.28 -5.08 13.48
C TRP A 106 15.78 -5.46 14.87
N SER A 107 15.76 -6.75 15.20
CA SER A 107 16.23 -7.25 16.49
C SER A 107 17.73 -7.12 16.73
N GLN A 108 18.53 -6.88 15.70
CA GLN A 108 19.98 -6.81 15.79
C GLN A 108 20.52 -5.40 15.93
N PHE A 109 19.74 -4.37 15.62
CA PHE A 109 20.15 -2.95 15.69
C PHE A 109 21.50 -2.67 15.01
N ARG A 110 21.78 -3.38 13.88
CA ARG A 110 23.05 -3.25 13.15
C ARG A 110 22.92 -2.27 11.99
N PRO A 111 23.97 -1.45 11.74
CA PRO A 111 24.06 -0.67 10.52
C PRO A 111 24.06 -1.61 9.30
N LEU A 112 23.23 -1.33 8.31
CA LEU A 112 23.19 -2.12 7.07
C LEU A 112 24.10 -1.49 6.00
N LEU A 113 23.78 -0.29 5.54
CA LEU A 113 24.47 0.36 4.42
C LEU A 113 25.57 1.32 4.88
N GLY A 114 25.36 2.05 5.99
CA GLY A 114 26.26 3.09 6.46
C GLY A 114 27.44 2.59 7.32
N GLY A 115 27.40 1.34 7.81
CA GLY A 115 28.38 0.78 8.71
C GLY A 115 29.73 0.40 8.08
N ASN A 116 30.63 -0.19 8.87
CA ASN A 116 31.94 -0.65 8.43
C ASN A 116 31.95 -2.08 7.83
N ASP A 117 30.82 -2.79 7.86
CA ASP A 117 30.74 -4.18 7.44
C ASP A 117 30.46 -4.29 5.94
N ASP A 118 31.47 -4.68 5.17
CA ASP A 118 31.32 -4.91 3.73
C ASP A 118 30.38 -6.08 3.41
N ALA A 119 30.33 -7.09 4.29
CA ALA A 119 29.45 -8.24 4.08
C ALA A 119 27.96 -7.85 4.16
N GLU A 120 27.59 -6.90 5.02
CA GLU A 120 26.21 -6.37 5.06
C GLU A 120 25.86 -5.65 3.74
N ARG A 121 26.77 -4.87 3.17
CA ARG A 121 26.55 -4.20 1.88
C ARG A 121 26.48 -5.17 0.70
N GLU A 122 27.31 -6.20 0.67
CA GLU A 122 27.22 -7.25 -0.35
C GLU A 122 25.94 -8.09 -0.20
N GLY A 123 25.51 -8.38 1.04
CA GLY A 123 24.22 -9.00 1.34
C GLY A 123 23.05 -8.18 0.78
N PHE A 124 23.05 -6.86 1.04
CA PHE A 124 22.07 -5.94 0.47
C PHE A 124 22.05 -6.01 -1.07
N LEU A 125 23.19 -5.97 -1.73
CA LEU A 125 23.24 -6.07 -3.20
C LEU A 125 22.74 -7.43 -3.71
N ALA A 126 22.93 -8.50 -2.96
CA ALA A 126 22.35 -9.80 -3.28
C ALA A 126 20.82 -9.79 -3.16
N ASP A 127 20.27 -9.17 -2.11
CA ASP A 127 18.82 -8.97 -1.95
C ASP A 127 18.24 -8.17 -3.13
N ILE A 128 18.91 -7.10 -3.56
CA ILE A 128 18.47 -6.30 -4.71
C ILE A 128 18.45 -7.14 -5.99
N ARG A 129 19.49 -7.95 -6.25
CA ARG A 129 19.49 -8.87 -7.42
C ARG A 129 18.33 -9.86 -7.37
N ALA A 130 18.05 -10.45 -6.19
CA ALA A 130 16.94 -11.37 -6.01
C ALA A 130 15.58 -10.68 -6.21
N SER A 131 15.45 -9.44 -5.75
CA SER A 131 14.22 -8.64 -5.86
C SER A 131 13.85 -8.28 -7.30
N VAL A 132 14.78 -8.27 -8.25
CA VAL A 132 14.49 -8.10 -9.68
C VAL A 132 13.54 -9.20 -10.18
N ALA A 133 13.74 -10.45 -9.77
CA ALA A 133 12.86 -11.56 -10.18
C ALA A 133 11.48 -11.45 -9.54
N VAL A 134 11.39 -10.96 -8.29
CA VAL A 134 10.12 -10.68 -7.60
C VAL A 134 9.37 -9.58 -8.32
N ALA A 135 10.01 -8.44 -8.57
CA ALA A 135 9.41 -7.30 -9.26
C ALA A 135 8.85 -7.69 -10.63
N LYS A 136 9.61 -8.45 -11.43
CA LYS A 136 9.14 -8.96 -12.73
C LYS A 136 7.92 -9.85 -12.61
N ARG A 137 7.85 -10.70 -11.58
CA ARG A 137 6.73 -11.62 -11.36
C ARG A 137 5.47 -10.90 -10.94
N LEU A 138 5.62 -9.83 -10.15
CA LEU A 138 4.52 -9.03 -9.64
C LEU A 138 4.11 -7.89 -10.57
N ASP A 139 4.86 -7.64 -11.65
CA ASP A 139 4.76 -6.44 -12.47
C ASP A 139 4.89 -5.15 -11.62
N ALA A 140 5.74 -5.21 -10.58
CA ALA A 140 6.01 -4.08 -9.70
C ALA A 140 7.07 -3.18 -10.31
N ARG A 141 6.87 -1.86 -10.21
CA ARG A 141 7.85 -0.86 -10.65
C ARG A 141 8.75 -0.40 -9.53
N CYS A 142 8.22 -0.28 -8.32
CA CYS A 142 8.91 0.24 -7.16
C CYS A 142 9.15 -0.85 -6.12
N MET A 143 10.26 -0.74 -5.38
CA MET A 143 10.59 -1.60 -4.26
C MET A 143 11.22 -0.79 -3.14
N THR A 144 10.80 -1.04 -1.90
CA THR A 144 11.24 -0.32 -0.71
C THR A 144 12.62 -0.83 -0.25
N VAL A 145 13.46 0.12 0.14
CA VAL A 145 14.77 -0.11 0.74
C VAL A 145 14.88 0.68 2.04
N VAL A 146 15.25 0.01 3.13
CA VAL A 146 15.58 0.63 4.41
C VAL A 146 17.08 0.61 4.63
N THR A 147 17.68 1.77 4.85
CA THR A 147 19.16 1.93 4.91
C THR A 147 19.84 1.34 6.16
N GLY A 148 19.04 0.95 7.16
CA GLY A 148 19.52 0.36 8.40
C GLY A 148 19.76 1.35 9.53
N PHE A 149 20.42 0.89 10.58
CA PHE A 149 20.67 1.69 11.77
C PHE A 149 21.91 2.58 11.61
N MET A 150 21.95 3.65 12.41
CA MET A 150 23.10 4.53 12.53
C MET A 150 24.24 3.82 13.28
N ASP A 151 25.45 3.85 12.74
CA ASP A 151 26.65 3.47 13.46
C ASP A 151 27.15 4.65 14.32
N ARG A 152 26.92 4.57 15.63
CA ARG A 152 27.30 5.63 16.58
C ARG A 152 28.81 5.88 16.69
N LYS A 153 29.64 4.98 16.13
CA LYS A 153 31.09 5.09 16.12
C LYS A 153 31.63 5.80 14.88
N LEU A 154 30.76 6.12 13.92
CA LEU A 154 31.13 6.76 12.67
C LEU A 154 30.47 8.13 12.52
N PRO A 155 31.19 9.14 11.98
CA PRO A 155 30.59 10.40 11.57
C PRO A 155 29.43 10.15 10.60
N VAL A 156 28.37 10.95 10.70
CA VAL A 156 27.17 10.79 9.85
C VAL A 156 27.49 11.03 8.37
N GLU A 157 28.44 11.91 8.08
CA GLU A 157 28.92 12.23 6.73
C GLU A 157 29.58 11.02 6.06
N ILE A 158 30.36 10.24 6.82
CA ILE A 158 30.97 9.00 6.32
C ILE A 158 29.89 7.97 6.01
N GLN A 159 28.88 7.82 6.89
CA GLN A 159 27.75 6.92 6.65
C GLN A 159 26.96 7.35 5.40
N THR A 160 26.70 8.65 5.24
CA THR A 160 26.05 9.20 4.06
C THR A 160 26.79 8.85 2.78
N GLY A 161 28.11 9.06 2.76
CA GLY A 161 28.95 8.74 1.61
C GLY A 161 28.89 7.25 1.23
N ARG A 162 28.93 6.36 2.23
CA ARG A 162 28.81 4.91 2.01
C ARG A 162 27.44 4.49 1.48
N ILE A 163 26.37 5.06 2.02
CA ILE A 163 25.01 4.79 1.54
C ILE A 163 24.86 5.23 0.09
N ILE A 164 25.38 6.41 -0.26
CA ILE A 164 25.38 6.90 -1.65
C ILE A 164 26.14 5.93 -2.56
N ASP A 165 27.31 5.46 -2.14
CA ASP A 165 28.14 4.56 -2.92
C ASP A 165 27.46 3.21 -3.18
N VAL A 166 26.94 2.56 -2.12
CA VAL A 166 26.26 1.27 -2.28
C VAL A 166 24.94 1.40 -3.05
N MET A 167 24.22 2.52 -2.91
CA MET A 167 22.98 2.77 -3.68
C MET A 167 23.28 3.01 -5.16
N ARG A 168 24.43 3.59 -5.54
CA ARG A 168 24.89 3.65 -6.95
C ARG A 168 25.11 2.26 -7.53
N ARG A 169 25.82 1.39 -6.80
CA ARG A 169 26.02 -0.01 -7.19
C ARG A 169 24.70 -0.77 -7.32
N ALA A 170 23.75 -0.51 -6.44
CA ALA A 170 22.42 -1.08 -6.53
C ALA A 170 21.63 -0.54 -7.73
N ALA A 171 21.77 0.74 -8.06
CA ALA A 171 21.14 1.34 -9.22
C ALA A 171 21.57 0.66 -10.53
N GLU A 172 22.86 0.35 -10.68
CA GLU A 172 23.38 -0.40 -11.84
C GLU A 172 22.70 -1.76 -12.04
N ILE A 173 22.23 -2.39 -10.95
CA ILE A 173 21.50 -3.67 -11.00
C ILE A 173 20.07 -3.48 -11.52
N VAL A 174 19.37 -2.43 -11.10
CA VAL A 174 17.92 -2.28 -11.32
C VAL A 174 17.58 -1.41 -12.53
N GLU A 175 18.43 -0.48 -12.95
CA GLU A 175 18.22 0.40 -14.10
C GLU A 175 17.92 -0.36 -15.41
N PRO A 176 18.66 -1.44 -15.76
CA PRO A 176 18.35 -2.22 -16.96
C PRO A 176 16.95 -2.82 -16.97
N HIS A 177 16.33 -2.93 -15.80
CA HIS A 177 14.98 -3.47 -15.61
C HIS A 177 13.92 -2.38 -15.45
N LYS A 178 14.30 -1.10 -15.51
CA LYS A 178 13.41 0.06 -15.28
C LYS A 178 12.71 0.04 -13.93
N LEU A 179 13.35 -0.57 -12.93
CA LEU A 179 12.88 -0.63 -11.55
C LEU A 179 13.39 0.57 -10.76
N VAL A 180 12.64 0.97 -9.74
CA VAL A 180 12.98 2.09 -8.86
C VAL A 180 13.04 1.57 -7.43
N MET A 181 14.18 1.74 -6.80
CA MET A 181 14.32 1.60 -5.35
C MET A 181 13.86 2.89 -4.69
N VAL A 182 12.92 2.78 -3.76
CA VAL A 182 12.46 3.90 -2.96
C VAL A 182 12.96 3.75 -1.54
N MET A 183 13.86 4.64 -1.12
CA MET A 183 14.41 4.66 0.23
C MET A 183 13.37 5.23 1.19
N GLU A 184 13.11 4.51 2.26
CA GLU A 184 12.12 4.90 3.26
C GLU A 184 12.79 5.53 4.49
N PRO A 185 12.56 6.83 4.75
CA PRO A 185 12.88 7.46 6.00
C PRO A 185 11.87 7.04 7.09
N LEU A 186 12.39 6.68 8.27
CA LEU A 186 11.58 6.16 9.35
C LEU A 186 11.73 7.02 10.62
N ASN A 187 10.63 7.31 11.33
CA ASN A 187 10.71 8.10 12.55
C ASN A 187 11.44 7.33 13.68
N THR A 188 12.29 8.07 14.41
CA THR A 188 13.04 7.54 15.55
C THR A 188 12.37 7.80 16.88
N ARG A 189 11.33 8.61 16.90
CA ARG A 189 10.67 9.07 18.13
C ARG A 189 9.72 8.02 18.72
N THR A 190 9.09 7.24 17.85
CA THR A 190 8.06 6.27 18.26
C THR A 190 8.35 4.85 17.77
N ASN A 191 8.65 4.67 16.47
CA ASN A 191 8.62 3.34 15.86
C ASN A 191 10.00 2.71 15.68
N HIS A 192 11.00 3.47 15.21
CA HIS A 192 12.29 2.92 14.75
C HIS A 192 13.49 3.65 15.36
N PRO A 193 13.67 3.61 16.70
CA PRO A 193 14.78 4.31 17.36
C PRO A 193 16.14 3.84 16.83
N GLY A 194 16.96 4.81 16.44
CA GLY A 194 18.33 4.55 16.00
C GLY A 194 18.52 4.28 14.52
N VAL A 195 17.49 4.31 13.68
CA VAL A 195 17.69 4.24 12.21
C VAL A 195 18.50 5.42 11.70
N TYR A 196 19.23 5.21 10.61
CA TYR A 196 20.05 6.23 10.00
C TYR A 196 19.19 7.27 9.25
N MET A 197 18.35 6.85 8.33
CA MET A 197 17.52 7.75 7.51
C MET A 197 16.20 8.06 8.23
N GLN A 198 16.03 9.33 8.62
CA GLN A 198 14.96 9.74 9.55
C GLN A 198 13.96 10.71 8.95
N SER A 199 14.28 11.37 7.83
CA SER A 199 13.40 12.36 7.20
C SER A 199 13.45 12.30 5.69
N ILE A 200 12.37 12.75 5.05
CA ILE A 200 12.29 12.88 3.58
C ILE A 200 13.44 13.77 3.05
N ALA A 201 13.78 14.85 3.76
CA ALA A 201 14.88 15.74 3.36
C ALA A 201 16.24 15.04 3.38
N GLN A 202 16.50 14.14 4.35
CA GLN A 202 17.72 13.34 4.38
C GLN A 202 17.74 12.34 3.23
N GLY A 203 16.61 11.64 2.96
CA GLY A 203 16.48 10.74 1.81
C GLY A 203 16.69 11.47 0.49
N TYR A 204 16.15 12.68 0.36
CA TYR A 204 16.35 13.56 -0.79
C TYR A 204 17.83 13.86 -1.04
N ALA A 205 18.58 14.26 0.00
CA ALA A 205 20.01 14.52 -0.13
C ALA A 205 20.80 13.28 -0.59
N VAL A 206 20.45 12.10 -0.09
CA VAL A 206 21.06 10.83 -0.54
C VAL A 206 20.69 10.54 -1.99
N ALA A 207 19.41 10.66 -2.39
CA ALA A 207 18.96 10.41 -3.77
C ALA A 207 19.66 11.35 -4.75
N LYS A 208 19.77 12.65 -4.44
CA LYS A 208 20.55 13.62 -5.22
C LYS A 208 22.03 13.25 -5.31
N GLY A 209 22.62 12.77 -4.22
CA GLY A 209 24.01 12.29 -4.19
C GLY A 209 24.22 11.04 -5.05
N VAL A 210 23.26 10.12 -5.09
CA VAL A 210 23.28 8.93 -5.97
C VAL A 210 23.18 9.36 -7.44
N ASN A 211 22.29 10.31 -7.74
CA ASN A 211 22.05 10.85 -9.07
C ASN A 211 21.63 9.78 -10.10
N SER A 212 20.68 8.93 -9.74
CA SER A 212 20.13 7.89 -10.62
C SER A 212 18.60 7.96 -10.64
N PRO A 213 17.95 7.78 -11.80
CA PRO A 213 16.49 7.69 -11.87
C PRO A 213 15.93 6.45 -11.17
N ALA A 214 16.76 5.45 -10.89
CA ALA A 214 16.38 4.22 -10.23
C ALA A 214 16.46 4.28 -8.69
N VAL A 215 16.83 5.43 -8.11
CA VAL A 215 16.91 5.64 -6.66
C VAL A 215 16.13 6.89 -6.30
N LYS A 216 15.05 6.71 -5.57
CA LYS A 216 14.12 7.76 -5.16
C LYS A 216 13.80 7.63 -3.67
N VAL A 217 12.96 8.52 -3.16
CA VAL A 217 12.49 8.54 -1.78
C VAL A 217 11.06 8.02 -1.72
N LEU A 218 10.77 7.18 -0.76
CA LEU A 218 9.43 6.86 -0.30
C LEU A 218 9.05 7.90 0.76
N ALA A 219 8.01 8.67 0.50
CA ALA A 219 7.49 9.66 1.43
C ALA A 219 6.33 9.05 2.24
N ASP A 220 6.66 8.37 3.35
CA ASP A 220 5.65 7.97 4.33
C ASP A 220 5.30 9.18 5.21
N LEU A 221 4.06 9.66 5.05
CA LEU A 221 3.60 10.87 5.74
C LEU A 221 3.33 10.66 7.23
N TYR A 222 3.07 9.42 7.66
CA TYR A 222 2.98 9.09 9.08
C TYR A 222 4.37 9.23 9.74
N HIS A 223 5.40 8.66 9.13
CA HIS A 223 6.75 8.77 9.66
C HIS A 223 7.26 10.20 9.65
N GLU A 224 7.06 10.93 8.56
CA GLU A 224 7.52 12.32 8.46
C GLU A 224 6.76 13.25 9.43
N GLN A 225 5.44 13.03 9.66
CA GLN A 225 4.67 13.80 10.62
C GLN A 225 5.26 13.70 12.03
N ILE A 226 5.57 12.48 12.48
CA ILE A 226 6.14 12.22 13.80
C ILE A 226 7.55 12.80 13.90
N GLN A 227 8.36 12.64 12.87
CA GLN A 227 9.78 13.02 12.92
C GLN A 227 9.99 14.52 12.80
N SER A 228 9.38 15.16 11.81
CA SER A 228 9.70 16.52 11.39
C SER A 228 8.46 17.41 11.24
N GLY A 229 7.29 16.85 10.93
CA GLY A 229 6.12 17.61 10.52
C GLY A 229 6.34 18.33 9.18
N ASN A 230 5.70 19.50 9.00
CA ASN A 230 5.90 20.38 7.84
C ASN A 230 5.72 19.67 6.49
N LEU A 231 4.75 18.74 6.38
CA LEU A 231 4.62 17.77 5.30
C LEU A 231 4.56 18.40 3.91
N ILE A 232 3.66 19.35 3.67
CA ILE A 232 3.48 19.95 2.34
C ILE A 232 4.74 20.70 1.86
N PRO A 233 5.36 21.59 2.64
CA PRO A 233 6.62 22.22 2.22
C PRO A 233 7.75 21.22 1.97
N THR A 234 7.84 20.15 2.77
CA THR A 234 8.84 19.09 2.58
C THR A 234 8.62 18.34 1.29
N LEU A 235 7.36 17.93 0.98
CA LEU A 235 7.02 17.31 -0.28
C LEU A 235 7.35 18.19 -1.50
N GLU A 236 7.04 19.50 -1.41
CA GLU A 236 7.33 20.45 -2.50
C GLU A 236 8.84 20.60 -2.74
N MET A 237 9.63 20.70 -1.67
CA MET A 237 11.09 20.82 -1.74
C MET A 237 11.75 19.58 -2.35
N CYS A 238 11.24 18.39 -2.02
CA CYS A 238 11.85 17.11 -2.39
C CYS A 238 11.19 16.46 -3.62
N TRP A 239 10.26 17.13 -4.29
CA TRP A 239 9.32 16.56 -5.25
C TRP A 239 10.00 15.75 -6.37
N ASP A 240 11.11 16.21 -6.93
CA ASP A 240 11.82 15.58 -8.04
C ASP A 240 12.49 14.25 -7.68
N GLU A 241 12.64 13.97 -6.39
CA GLU A 241 13.18 12.69 -5.91
C GLU A 241 12.14 11.82 -5.18
N ILE A 242 10.86 12.21 -5.12
CA ILE A 242 9.81 11.37 -4.55
C ILE A 242 9.38 10.35 -5.60
N GLY A 243 9.57 9.06 -5.30
CA GLY A 243 9.18 7.95 -6.16
C GLY A 243 7.92 7.23 -5.71
N TYR A 244 7.57 7.33 -4.44
CA TYR A 244 6.40 6.69 -3.84
C TYR A 244 5.91 7.48 -2.62
N ILE A 245 4.63 7.36 -2.31
CA ILE A 245 4.02 8.03 -1.15
C ILE A 245 3.24 6.99 -0.34
N GLN A 246 3.31 7.07 1.00
CA GLN A 246 2.46 6.28 1.87
C GLN A 246 1.66 7.18 2.81
N PHE A 247 0.42 6.78 3.06
CA PHE A 247 -0.52 7.42 3.97
C PHE A 247 -0.73 6.57 5.22
N GLY A 248 -0.80 7.20 6.34
CA GLY A 248 -1.20 6.70 7.64
C GLY A 248 -1.39 7.90 8.57
N ASP A 249 -2.51 8.00 9.30
CA ASP A 249 -2.77 9.17 10.15
C ASP A 249 -2.05 9.05 11.50
N ASN A 250 -1.61 10.16 12.02
CA ASN A 250 -0.97 10.27 13.33
C ASN A 250 -1.85 11.10 14.27
N PRO A 251 -2.04 10.66 15.51
CA PRO A 251 -1.55 9.42 16.13
C PRO A 251 -2.36 8.17 15.70
N GLY A 252 -1.81 6.99 15.95
CA GLY A 252 -2.51 5.71 15.83
C GLY A 252 -2.21 4.91 14.59
N ARG A 253 -1.66 5.52 13.52
CA ARG A 253 -1.37 4.89 12.22
C ARG A 253 -2.59 4.17 11.65
N ASN A 254 -3.70 4.90 11.54
CA ASN A 254 -4.97 4.44 10.98
C ASN A 254 -5.35 5.25 9.72
N GLU A 255 -6.57 5.03 9.20
CA GLU A 255 -7.08 5.70 8.00
C GLU A 255 -7.13 7.22 8.14
N PRO A 256 -7.03 7.98 7.03
CA PRO A 256 -7.09 9.45 7.02
C PRO A 256 -8.32 10.02 7.76
N GLY A 257 -8.09 11.04 8.58
CA GLY A 257 -9.14 11.71 9.37
C GLY A 257 -9.33 11.11 10.76
N THR A 258 -8.50 10.16 11.16
CA THR A 258 -8.49 9.61 12.53
C THR A 258 -7.48 10.31 13.45
N GLY A 259 -6.58 11.09 12.87
CA GLY A 259 -5.52 11.81 13.56
C GLY A 259 -5.47 13.31 13.22
N GLU A 260 -4.24 13.85 13.16
CA GLU A 260 -3.97 15.27 13.02
C GLU A 260 -3.58 15.71 11.59
N ILE A 261 -3.34 14.76 10.68
CA ILE A 261 -2.87 15.08 9.32
C ILE A 261 -4.03 15.53 8.44
N HIS A 262 -3.92 16.72 7.85
CA HIS A 262 -4.97 17.24 6.98
C HIS A 262 -4.84 16.71 5.55
N TYR A 263 -5.23 15.44 5.32
CA TYR A 263 -5.06 14.72 4.06
C TYR A 263 -5.77 15.36 2.86
N GLN A 264 -6.88 16.08 3.05
CA GLN A 264 -7.53 16.82 1.95
C GLN A 264 -6.59 17.87 1.32
N ASN A 265 -5.80 18.58 2.14
CA ASN A 265 -4.82 19.54 1.63
C ASN A 265 -3.69 18.83 0.88
N ILE A 266 -3.24 17.68 1.38
CA ILE A 266 -2.21 16.88 0.74
C ILE A 266 -2.70 16.37 -0.62
N VAL A 267 -3.90 15.78 -0.69
CA VAL A 267 -4.50 15.28 -1.94
C VAL A 267 -4.64 16.40 -2.97
N ARG A 268 -5.09 17.60 -2.57
CA ARG A 268 -5.15 18.75 -3.48
C ARG A 268 -3.76 19.11 -4.05
N ARG A 269 -2.71 19.01 -3.24
CA ARG A 269 -1.32 19.26 -3.70
C ARG A 269 -0.83 18.19 -4.65
N LEU A 270 -1.09 16.92 -4.35
CA LEU A 270 -0.73 15.80 -5.25
C LEU A 270 -1.40 15.95 -6.62
N ARG A 271 -2.68 16.33 -6.64
CA ARG A 271 -3.40 16.60 -7.91
C ARG A 271 -2.83 17.81 -8.66
N ALA A 272 -2.54 18.91 -7.95
CA ALA A 272 -1.94 20.09 -8.57
C ALA A 272 -0.56 19.80 -9.19
N ARG A 273 0.13 18.76 -8.70
CA ARG A 273 1.39 18.25 -9.25
C ARG A 273 1.18 17.16 -10.30
N ASN A 274 -0.05 16.80 -10.65
CA ASN A 274 -0.36 15.70 -11.54
C ASN A 274 0.29 14.38 -11.10
N TYR A 275 0.29 14.09 -9.79
CA TYR A 275 0.86 12.86 -9.25
C TYR A 275 0.13 11.65 -9.83
N ALA A 276 0.83 10.85 -10.61
CA ALA A 276 0.33 9.63 -11.24
C ALA A 276 0.89 8.34 -10.61
N GLY A 277 1.65 8.47 -9.52
CA GLY A 277 2.20 7.34 -8.78
C GLY A 277 1.18 6.67 -7.87
N VAL A 278 1.58 5.55 -7.29
CA VAL A 278 0.76 4.83 -6.29
C VAL A 278 0.92 5.49 -4.93
N ILE A 279 -0.16 5.49 -4.15
CA ILE A 279 -0.19 5.92 -2.75
C ILE A 279 -0.51 4.70 -1.90
N GLY A 280 0.48 4.18 -1.20
CA GLY A 280 0.30 3.08 -0.26
C GLY A 280 -0.55 3.48 0.95
N MET A 281 -1.41 2.57 1.38
CA MET A 281 -2.25 2.75 2.57
C MET A 281 -1.60 1.98 3.74
N GLU A 282 -0.40 2.41 4.17
CA GLU A 282 0.39 1.70 5.17
C GLU A 282 -0.09 2.03 6.61
N HIS A 283 -1.28 1.57 6.91
CA HIS A 283 -1.95 1.81 8.20
C HIS A 283 -2.97 0.71 8.54
N GLY A 284 -3.30 0.60 9.81
CA GLY A 284 -4.42 -0.23 10.27
C GLY A 284 -5.78 0.45 10.06
N ASN A 285 -6.84 -0.24 10.46
CA ASN A 285 -8.18 0.32 10.58
C ASN A 285 -8.40 0.72 12.04
N GLN A 286 -8.92 1.91 12.31
CA GLN A 286 -9.22 2.36 13.67
C GLN A 286 -10.26 1.47 14.36
N VAL A 287 -11.14 0.87 13.58
CA VAL A 287 -12.19 -0.04 14.04
C VAL A 287 -12.05 -1.38 13.31
N ASP A 288 -12.17 -2.46 14.03
CA ASP A 288 -12.08 -3.81 13.46
C ASP A 288 -13.31 -4.21 12.64
N GLY A 289 -13.11 -5.19 11.76
CA GLY A 289 -14.16 -5.85 11.00
C GLY A 289 -14.81 -4.95 9.95
N ARG A 290 -16.01 -5.36 9.49
CA ARG A 290 -16.69 -4.68 8.37
C ARG A 290 -16.95 -3.20 8.60
N ALA A 291 -17.30 -2.82 9.82
CA ALA A 291 -17.55 -1.40 10.14
C ALA A 291 -16.28 -0.54 9.97
N GLY A 292 -15.10 -1.07 10.32
CA GLY A 292 -13.83 -0.39 10.07
C GLY A 292 -13.47 -0.33 8.60
N GLU A 293 -13.68 -1.41 7.85
CA GLU A 293 -13.48 -1.46 6.41
C GLU A 293 -14.36 -0.43 5.67
N ASP A 294 -15.62 -0.29 6.06
CA ASP A 294 -16.54 0.70 5.49
C ASP A 294 -16.10 2.14 5.84
N ARG A 295 -15.59 2.37 7.07
CA ARG A 295 -15.00 3.66 7.48
C ARG A 295 -13.75 4.00 6.68
N LEU A 296 -12.85 3.04 6.47
CA LEU A 296 -11.67 3.21 5.65
C LEU A 296 -12.04 3.66 4.23
N ILE A 297 -12.98 2.97 3.58
CA ILE A 297 -13.46 3.35 2.24
C ILE A 297 -14.06 4.77 2.26
N ALA A 298 -14.90 5.09 3.25
CA ALA A 298 -15.49 6.41 3.40
C ALA A 298 -14.45 7.51 3.60
N ALA A 299 -13.41 7.26 4.41
CA ALA A 299 -12.29 8.18 4.65
C ALA A 299 -11.55 8.52 3.35
N TYR A 300 -11.18 7.50 2.57
CA TYR A 300 -10.52 7.71 1.28
C TYR A 300 -11.44 8.40 0.26
N ARG A 301 -12.74 8.08 0.24
CA ARG A 301 -13.73 8.82 -0.58
C ARG A 301 -13.82 10.30 -0.18
N ALA A 302 -13.73 10.61 1.11
CA ALA A 302 -13.80 11.98 1.61
C ALA A 302 -12.57 12.80 1.19
N ILE A 303 -11.35 12.26 1.30
CA ILE A 303 -10.14 12.97 0.89
C ILE A 303 -10.00 13.04 -0.64
N ASP A 304 -10.53 12.05 -1.37
CA ASP A 304 -10.47 12.00 -2.84
C ASP A 304 -11.47 12.95 -3.52
N ARG A 305 -12.40 13.56 -2.81
CA ARG A 305 -13.32 14.59 -3.31
C ARG A 305 -12.80 16.01 -3.10
N ALA A 306 -11.69 16.19 -2.37
CA ALA A 306 -11.16 17.48 -1.95
C ALA A 306 -10.56 18.33 -3.10
#